data_fab03ff83ab8a073a4e86c4a63bcc9f0
#
_entry.id   fab03ff83ab8a073a4e86c4a63bcc9f0
#
_cell.length_a   1.000
_cell.length_b   1.000
_cell.length_c   1.000
_cell.angle_alpha   90.00
_cell.angle_beta   90.00
_cell.angle_gamma   90.00
#
_symmetry.space_group_name_H-M   'P 1'
#
loop_
_entity.id
_entity.type
_entity.pdbx_description
1 polymer ?
#
loop_
_entity_poly.entity_id
_entity_poly.type
_entity_poly.pdbx_seq_one_letter_code
_entity_poly.pdbx_strand_id
1 'polypeptide(L)'
;MTIEQLDISIKNSKNILLVSHINPDGDTLGSMCGLYSLIKDNYKKKCDMAAVSDVPTTYNFLPNIDKVKHISKFDLSREYDLVINLDVAALDRCGDSQDLFNRAKHTINIDHHETNNNYGEINIVEPFASATAETLVGLAINSDWNISRDTAICLYTGIVTDTGCFKFSNTTQRTMEFAGKMISLGVNPSEIYQKCYESNSKNMVLFQSYCINKAKFSEDDKIAYTIVYKKDLEKFHNNGEDFTDGLTEKLRAIVSTEVAFVVKELNSSTSKVSIRSKSKDIAKVCSAFGGGGHKLAAGAVIKAAPEHAVELLLKEIKNSK
;
A
#
# COMPACT_ATOMS: atom_id res chain seq x y z
N MET A 1 17.89 -6.10 20.57
CA MET A 1 18.68 -4.99 19.95
C MET A 1 17.76 -4.02 19.21
N THR A 2 17.09 -4.39 18.17
CA THR A 2 16.30 -3.45 17.32
C THR A 2 15.09 -2.79 18.03
N ILE A 3 14.38 -3.52 18.88
CA ILE A 3 13.24 -2.98 19.68
C ILE A 3 13.74 -1.96 20.72
N GLU A 4 14.81 -2.27 21.42
CA GLU A 4 15.43 -1.37 22.39
C GLU A 4 15.92 -0.08 21.72
N GLN A 5 16.47 -0.18 20.50
CA GLN A 5 16.92 0.98 19.75
C GLN A 5 15.75 1.89 19.35
N LEU A 6 14.62 1.31 18.89
CA LEU A 6 13.39 2.06 18.60
C LEU A 6 12.89 2.79 19.87
N ASP A 7 12.81 2.07 20.99
CA ASP A 7 12.38 2.61 22.27
C ASP A 7 13.27 3.79 22.73
N ILE A 8 14.59 3.62 22.65
CA ILE A 8 15.58 4.66 22.99
C ILE A 8 15.43 5.87 22.06
N SER A 9 15.30 5.64 20.75
CA SER A 9 15.18 6.72 19.77
C SER A 9 13.90 7.52 19.99
N ILE A 10 12.77 6.87 20.25
CA ILE A 10 11.51 7.56 20.56
C ILE A 10 11.66 8.34 21.87
N LYS A 11 12.22 7.75 22.94
CA LYS A 11 12.40 8.40 24.25
C LYS A 11 13.25 9.67 24.17
N ASN A 12 14.31 9.64 23.39
CA ASN A 12 15.27 10.74 23.30
C ASN A 12 14.87 11.85 22.33
N SER A 13 13.93 11.61 21.43
CA SER A 13 13.51 12.55 20.40
C SER A 13 12.38 13.47 20.89
N LYS A 14 12.47 14.76 20.57
CA LYS A 14 11.41 15.76 20.84
C LYS A 14 10.57 16.03 19.60
N ASN A 15 11.20 16.07 18.43
CA ASN A 15 10.58 16.31 17.14
C ASN A 15 10.64 15.01 16.32
N ILE A 16 9.51 14.34 16.17
CA ILE A 16 9.38 13.06 15.47
C ILE A 16 8.49 13.27 14.24
N LEU A 17 8.91 12.75 13.10
CA LEU A 17 8.13 12.71 11.86
C LEU A 17 7.91 11.26 11.42
N LEU A 18 6.68 10.91 11.10
CA LEU A 18 6.29 9.67 10.46
C LEU A 18 6.01 9.94 9.00
N VAL A 19 6.51 9.11 8.09
CA VAL A 19 6.42 9.33 6.64
C VAL A 19 5.87 8.08 5.95
N SER A 20 4.94 8.29 4.98
CA SER A 20 4.41 7.28 4.09
C SER A 20 5.21 7.15 2.79
N HIS A 21 4.98 6.08 2.04
CA HIS A 21 5.37 6.02 0.64
C HIS A 21 4.44 6.86 -0.27
N ILE A 22 4.87 7.08 -1.54
CA ILE A 22 4.03 7.67 -2.59
C ILE A 22 2.82 6.74 -2.88
N ASN A 23 1.63 7.36 -3.07
CA ASN A 23 0.35 6.65 -3.22
C ASN A 23 0.06 5.72 -2.02
N PRO A 24 -0.07 6.28 -0.81
CA PRO A 24 -0.22 5.50 0.41
C PRO A 24 -1.49 4.64 0.37
N ASP A 25 -1.37 3.42 0.84
CA ASP A 25 -2.46 2.45 0.95
C ASP A 25 -2.89 2.23 2.41
N GLY A 26 -3.67 1.16 2.62
CA GLY A 26 -4.20 0.85 3.95
C GLY A 26 -3.15 0.37 4.94
N ASP A 27 -2.07 -0.30 4.49
CA ASP A 27 -0.99 -0.72 5.38
C ASP A 27 -0.13 0.48 5.79
N THR A 28 0.31 1.28 4.83
CA THR A 28 1.08 2.49 5.13
C THR A 28 0.34 3.44 6.08
N LEU A 29 -0.94 3.75 5.79
CA LEU A 29 -1.73 4.68 6.60
C LEU A 29 -2.13 4.07 7.95
N GLY A 30 -2.48 2.79 7.97
CA GLY A 30 -2.77 2.04 9.19
C GLY A 30 -1.55 1.97 10.11
N SER A 31 -0.38 1.69 9.54
CA SER A 31 0.90 1.67 10.25
C SER A 31 1.27 3.05 10.79
N MET A 32 1.11 4.11 9.99
CA MET A 32 1.41 5.49 10.41
C MET A 32 0.50 5.96 11.54
N CYS A 33 -0.82 5.83 11.40
CA CYS A 33 -1.78 6.23 12.43
C CYS A 33 -1.69 5.34 13.68
N GLY A 34 -1.38 4.04 13.49
CA GLY A 34 -1.15 3.09 14.56
C GLY A 34 0.10 3.45 15.38
N LEU A 35 1.23 3.69 14.73
CA LEU A 35 2.48 4.08 15.40
C LEU A 35 2.33 5.46 16.08
N TYR A 36 1.65 6.41 15.43
CA TYR A 36 1.31 7.69 16.07
C TYR A 36 0.58 7.48 17.41
N SER A 37 -0.43 6.61 17.43
CA SER A 37 -1.20 6.29 18.63
C SER A 37 -0.33 5.59 19.69
N LEU A 38 0.51 4.63 19.29
CA LEU A 38 1.45 3.94 20.18
C LEU A 38 2.41 4.92 20.84
N ILE A 39 3.02 5.84 20.06
CA ILE A 39 3.93 6.85 20.59
C ILE A 39 3.21 7.80 21.56
N LYS A 40 2.03 8.27 21.17
CA LYS A 40 1.22 9.17 22.01
C LYS A 40 0.85 8.51 23.34
N ASP A 41 0.38 7.25 23.31
CA ASP A 41 -0.19 6.59 24.47
C ASP A 41 0.90 6.06 25.42
N ASN A 42 2.03 5.59 24.91
CA ASN A 42 3.10 4.99 25.72
C ASN A 42 4.21 5.99 26.12
N TYR A 43 4.49 6.98 25.28
CA TYR A 43 5.58 7.96 25.55
C TYR A 43 5.08 9.37 25.86
N LYS A 44 3.76 9.62 25.72
CA LYS A 44 3.16 10.96 25.88
C LYS A 44 3.76 12.02 24.96
N LYS A 45 4.19 11.58 23.77
CA LYS A 45 4.80 12.44 22.75
C LYS A 45 3.85 12.65 21.58
N LYS A 46 4.06 13.75 20.86
CA LYS A 46 3.38 14.05 19.60
C LYS A 46 4.36 13.84 18.45
N CYS A 47 3.84 13.33 17.35
CA CYS A 47 4.59 13.21 16.11
C CYS A 47 3.89 14.02 15.02
N ASP A 48 4.65 14.53 14.08
CA ASP A 48 4.12 14.96 12.80
C ASP A 48 3.91 13.72 11.91
N MET A 49 2.89 13.75 11.04
CA MET A 49 2.62 12.70 10.05
C MET A 49 2.53 13.32 8.67
N ALA A 50 3.41 12.91 7.76
CA ALA A 50 3.50 13.42 6.40
C ALA A 50 3.17 12.33 5.37
N ALA A 51 2.18 12.58 4.52
CA ALA A 51 1.95 11.81 3.32
C ALA A 51 2.55 12.55 2.11
N VAL A 52 3.24 11.82 1.24
CA VAL A 52 3.88 12.39 0.04
C VAL A 52 2.95 12.42 -1.18
N SER A 53 1.75 11.87 -1.03
CA SER A 53 0.65 11.94 -2.00
C SER A 53 -0.66 12.14 -1.24
N ASP A 54 -1.72 12.47 -1.97
CA ASP A 54 -3.05 12.60 -1.37
C ASP A 54 -3.49 11.30 -0.69
N VAL A 55 -4.07 11.43 0.48
CA VAL A 55 -4.63 10.30 1.24
C VAL A 55 -5.93 9.86 0.57
N PRO A 56 -6.07 8.57 0.20
CA PRO A 56 -7.32 8.05 -0.35
C PRO A 56 -8.49 8.20 0.63
N THR A 57 -9.60 8.69 0.14
CA THR A 57 -10.81 8.96 0.97
C THR A 57 -11.37 7.70 1.64
N THR A 58 -11.11 6.54 1.07
CA THR A 58 -11.44 5.22 1.64
C THR A 58 -10.93 5.06 3.07
N TYR A 59 -9.79 5.67 3.41
CA TYR A 59 -9.17 5.56 4.74
C TYR A 59 -9.50 6.70 5.70
N ASN A 60 -10.42 7.60 5.34
CA ASN A 60 -10.84 8.73 6.21
C ASN A 60 -11.43 8.29 7.55
N PHE A 61 -11.77 7.01 7.71
CA PHE A 61 -12.29 6.46 8.96
C PHE A 61 -11.20 6.11 9.99
N LEU A 62 -9.93 6.07 9.59
CA LEU A 62 -8.83 5.72 10.49
C LEU A 62 -8.69 6.76 11.61
N PRO A 63 -8.57 6.33 12.88
CA PRO A 63 -8.23 7.23 13.96
C PRO A 63 -6.96 8.04 13.66
N ASN A 64 -7.01 9.34 13.92
CA ASN A 64 -5.93 10.32 13.70
C ASN A 64 -5.55 10.60 12.23
N ILE A 65 -6.27 10.09 11.26
CA ILE A 65 -6.00 10.37 9.83
C ILE A 65 -6.08 11.87 9.49
N ASP A 66 -6.91 12.62 10.22
CA ASP A 66 -7.03 14.08 10.15
C ASP A 66 -5.74 14.84 10.47
N LYS A 67 -4.79 14.19 11.13
CA LYS A 67 -3.46 14.73 11.46
C LYS A 67 -2.41 14.45 10.37
N VAL A 68 -2.68 13.54 9.45
CA VAL A 68 -1.81 13.30 8.30
C VAL A 68 -1.92 14.49 7.35
N LYS A 69 -0.80 15.13 7.06
CA LYS A 69 -0.74 16.30 6.18
C LYS A 69 0.08 15.94 4.94
N HIS A 70 -0.33 16.49 3.80
CA HIS A 70 0.49 16.41 2.60
C HIS A 70 1.84 17.07 2.83
N ILE A 71 2.92 16.49 2.33
CA ILE A 71 4.31 16.94 2.56
C ILE A 71 4.52 18.42 2.19
N SER A 72 3.79 18.95 1.20
CA SER A 72 3.84 20.37 0.82
C SER A 72 3.38 21.35 1.92
N LYS A 73 2.80 20.85 3.01
CA LYS A 73 2.41 21.65 4.18
C LYS A 73 3.51 21.72 5.25
N PHE A 74 4.63 21.06 5.00
CA PHE A 74 5.76 21.04 5.91
C PHE A 74 6.86 22.03 5.43
N ASP A 75 7.54 22.61 6.39
CA ASP A 75 8.80 23.32 6.11
C ASP A 75 9.89 22.26 5.90
N LEU A 76 10.29 22.08 4.65
CA LEU A 76 11.32 21.11 4.29
C LEU A 76 12.71 21.47 4.82
N SER A 77 12.92 22.70 5.34
CA SER A 77 14.16 23.10 6.03
C SER A 77 14.20 22.69 7.51
N ARG A 78 13.05 22.28 8.08
CA ARG A 78 12.96 21.88 9.48
C ARG A 78 13.80 20.63 9.75
N GLU A 79 14.55 20.66 10.86
CA GLU A 79 15.26 19.50 11.35
C GLU A 79 14.38 18.68 12.30
N TYR A 80 14.38 17.37 12.12
CA TYR A 80 13.75 16.42 13.02
C TYR A 80 14.79 15.65 13.81
N ASP A 81 14.50 15.36 15.08
CA ASP A 81 15.36 14.48 15.88
C ASP A 81 15.26 13.04 15.40
N LEU A 82 14.07 12.64 14.92
CA LEU A 82 13.79 11.29 14.44
C LEU A 82 12.79 11.34 13.27
N VAL A 83 13.14 10.69 12.17
CA VAL A 83 12.22 10.40 11.06
C VAL A 83 12.03 8.89 10.94
N ILE A 84 10.78 8.44 10.94
CA ILE A 84 10.41 7.03 10.79
C ILE A 84 9.64 6.85 9.50
N ASN A 85 10.20 6.13 8.55
CA ASN A 85 9.52 5.71 7.34
C ASN A 85 8.78 4.40 7.60
N LEU A 86 7.55 4.33 7.13
CA LEU A 86 6.65 3.19 7.34
C LEU A 86 6.23 2.61 6.01
N ASP A 87 6.45 1.32 5.84
CA ASP A 87 6.05 0.59 4.63
C ASP A 87 6.75 1.11 3.36
N VAL A 88 8.03 1.42 3.47
CA VAL A 88 8.83 2.02 2.40
C VAL A 88 10.03 1.14 2.07
N ALA A 89 9.97 0.40 0.98
CA ALA A 89 11.00 -0.53 0.56
C ALA A 89 12.32 0.17 0.13
N ALA A 90 12.23 1.37 -0.42
CA ALA A 90 13.38 2.13 -0.90
C ALA A 90 13.15 3.64 -0.70
N LEU A 91 14.21 4.38 -0.43
CA LEU A 91 14.13 5.79 -0.04
C LEU A 91 13.52 6.70 -1.14
N ASP A 92 13.68 6.35 -2.41
CA ASP A 92 13.08 7.07 -3.54
C ASP A 92 11.54 7.00 -3.55
N ARG A 93 10.96 6.01 -2.84
CA ARG A 93 9.52 5.91 -2.62
C ARG A 93 8.97 6.93 -1.62
N CYS A 94 9.85 7.67 -0.93
CA CYS A 94 9.45 8.74 -0.01
C CYS A 94 9.18 10.08 -0.73
N GLY A 95 9.40 10.18 -2.05
CA GLY A 95 9.21 11.44 -2.79
C GLY A 95 9.92 12.62 -2.11
N ASP A 96 9.26 13.77 -2.03
CA ASP A 96 9.82 15.02 -1.49
C ASP A 96 10.21 14.96 -0.01
N SER A 97 9.78 13.94 0.73
CA SER A 97 10.19 13.74 2.14
C SER A 97 11.58 13.14 2.30
N GLN A 98 12.22 12.68 1.23
CA GLN A 98 13.58 12.13 1.26
C GLN A 98 14.59 13.10 1.88
N ASP A 99 14.45 14.39 1.60
CA ASP A 99 15.34 15.42 2.16
C ASP A 99 15.19 15.56 3.68
N LEU A 100 13.97 15.43 4.22
CA LEU A 100 13.74 15.43 5.66
C LEU A 100 14.35 14.21 6.33
N PHE A 101 14.22 13.04 5.68
CA PHE A 101 14.84 11.81 6.15
C PHE A 101 16.38 11.93 6.21
N ASN A 102 17.01 12.40 5.13
CA ASN A 102 18.47 12.51 5.04
C ASN A 102 19.08 13.54 6.01
N ARG A 103 18.30 14.54 6.46
CA ARG A 103 18.77 15.56 7.42
C ARG A 103 18.37 15.30 8.85
N ALA A 104 17.56 14.27 9.10
CA ALA A 104 17.19 13.89 10.46
C ALA A 104 18.42 13.45 11.26
N LYS A 105 18.42 13.70 12.59
CA LYS A 105 19.50 13.24 13.46
C LYS A 105 19.55 11.73 13.55
N HIS A 106 18.38 11.09 13.57
CA HIS A 106 18.21 9.65 13.55
C HIS A 106 17.13 9.24 12.56
N THR A 107 17.32 8.10 11.91
CA THR A 107 16.39 7.58 10.91
C THR A 107 16.05 6.13 11.19
N ILE A 108 14.75 5.81 11.08
CA ILE A 108 14.27 4.43 11.22
C ILE A 108 13.42 4.09 9.99
N ASN A 109 13.61 2.89 9.48
CA ASN A 109 12.72 2.28 8.49
C ASN A 109 12.03 1.07 9.13
N ILE A 110 10.69 1.03 9.12
CA ILE A 110 9.88 -0.11 9.55
C ILE A 110 9.11 -0.60 8.33
N ASP A 111 9.36 -1.84 7.92
CA ASP A 111 8.87 -2.36 6.64
C ASP A 111 8.74 -3.89 6.66
N HIS A 112 8.05 -4.43 5.65
CA HIS A 112 7.91 -5.88 5.44
C HIS A 112 8.31 -6.33 4.03
N HIS A 113 8.73 -5.44 3.15
CA HIS A 113 9.09 -5.78 1.77
C HIS A 113 10.40 -6.57 1.70
N GLU A 114 10.41 -7.72 0.99
CA GLU A 114 11.63 -8.50 0.70
C GLU A 114 12.70 -7.70 -0.06
N THR A 115 12.27 -6.69 -0.82
CA THR A 115 13.15 -5.86 -1.65
C THR A 115 13.71 -4.65 -0.90
N ASN A 116 13.46 -4.55 0.42
CA ASN A 116 13.96 -3.43 1.22
C ASN A 116 15.50 -3.40 1.22
N ASN A 117 16.07 -2.22 0.97
CA ASN A 117 17.53 -2.04 0.89
C ASN A 117 18.18 -1.55 2.19
N ASN A 118 17.44 -1.55 3.31
CA ASN A 118 17.91 -1.20 4.66
C ASN A 118 18.61 0.17 4.73
N TYR A 119 17.96 1.19 4.19
CA TYR A 119 18.53 2.54 4.02
C TYR A 119 18.49 3.43 5.27
N GLY A 120 17.78 3.03 6.33
CA GLY A 120 17.72 3.73 7.62
C GLY A 120 18.96 3.45 8.49
N GLU A 121 19.23 4.33 9.47
CA GLU A 121 20.19 4.06 10.54
C GLU A 121 19.78 2.80 11.33
N ILE A 122 18.47 2.68 11.62
CA ILE A 122 17.85 1.50 12.21
C ILE A 122 16.83 0.97 11.21
N ASN A 123 16.89 -0.33 10.90
CA ASN A 123 15.98 -1.00 10.00
C ASN A 123 15.29 -2.15 10.74
N ILE A 124 13.96 -2.07 10.80
CA ILE A 124 13.08 -3.10 11.35
C ILE A 124 12.30 -3.66 10.17
N VAL A 125 12.92 -4.59 9.47
CA VAL A 125 12.37 -5.19 8.25
C VAL A 125 12.04 -6.64 8.52
N GLU A 126 10.76 -7.01 8.40
CA GLU A 126 10.26 -8.37 8.60
C GLU A 126 9.61 -8.93 7.32
N PRO A 127 10.37 -9.49 6.36
CA PRO A 127 9.83 -9.97 5.08
C PRO A 127 8.79 -11.09 5.20
N PHE A 128 8.72 -11.75 6.35
CA PHE A 128 7.72 -12.79 6.62
C PHE A 128 6.44 -12.25 7.26
N ALA A 129 6.40 -10.99 7.64
CA ALA A 129 5.19 -10.32 8.10
C ALA A 129 4.26 -10.07 6.91
N SER A 130 2.97 -10.22 7.12
CA SER A 130 1.97 -9.99 6.07
C SER A 130 1.81 -8.51 5.71
N ALA A 131 2.24 -7.61 6.62
CA ALA A 131 2.08 -6.18 6.54
C ALA A 131 3.06 -5.49 7.49
N THR A 132 3.42 -4.24 7.23
CA THR A 132 4.16 -3.38 8.18
C THR A 132 3.36 -3.21 9.47
N ALA A 133 2.03 -3.15 9.40
CA ALA A 133 1.15 -3.15 10.57
C ALA A 133 1.32 -4.41 11.43
N GLU A 134 1.52 -5.58 10.83
CA GLU A 134 1.81 -6.82 11.58
C GLU A 134 3.12 -6.71 12.36
N THR A 135 4.16 -6.17 11.74
CA THR A 135 5.45 -5.88 12.41
C THR A 135 5.23 -4.96 13.61
N LEU A 136 4.45 -3.88 13.47
CA LEU A 136 4.12 -2.96 14.57
C LEU A 136 3.34 -3.62 15.71
N VAL A 137 2.42 -4.56 15.42
CA VAL A 137 1.74 -5.35 16.46
C VAL A 137 2.76 -6.18 17.23
N GLY A 138 3.67 -6.86 16.53
CA GLY A 138 4.75 -7.65 17.15
C GLY A 138 5.64 -6.79 18.06
N LEU A 139 6.05 -5.62 17.59
CA LEU A 139 6.83 -4.66 18.37
C LEU A 139 6.08 -4.21 19.63
N ALA A 140 4.81 -3.86 19.50
CA ALA A 140 3.99 -3.41 20.62
C ALA A 140 3.80 -4.50 21.69
N ILE A 141 3.57 -5.74 21.29
CA ILE A 141 3.43 -6.88 22.22
C ILE A 141 4.77 -7.15 22.93
N ASN A 142 5.87 -7.21 22.19
CA ASN A 142 7.20 -7.51 22.75
C ASN A 142 7.75 -6.40 23.65
N SER A 143 7.24 -5.17 23.51
CA SER A 143 7.62 -4.02 24.35
C SER A 143 6.63 -3.75 25.49
N ASP A 144 5.63 -4.60 25.68
CA ASP A 144 4.53 -4.39 26.65
C ASP A 144 3.84 -3.02 26.46
N TRP A 145 3.76 -2.51 25.23
CA TRP A 145 3.09 -1.25 24.97
C TRP A 145 1.57 -1.43 25.07
N ASN A 146 0.93 -0.44 25.65
CA ASN A 146 -0.51 -0.36 25.64
C ASN A 146 -1.03 -0.15 24.22
N ILE A 147 -1.87 -1.06 23.72
CA ILE A 147 -2.53 -0.97 22.42
C ILE A 147 -3.97 -0.54 22.69
N SER A 148 -4.27 0.73 22.44
CA SER A 148 -5.62 1.25 22.55
C SER A 148 -6.53 0.74 21.41
N ARG A 149 -7.86 0.88 21.56
CA ARG A 149 -8.80 0.52 20.50
C ARG A 149 -8.50 1.27 19.19
N ASP A 150 -8.15 2.55 19.26
CA ASP A 150 -7.79 3.35 18.08
C ASP A 150 -6.55 2.80 17.37
N THR A 151 -5.51 2.44 18.15
CA THR A 151 -4.33 1.76 17.63
C THR A 151 -4.70 0.45 16.95
N ALA A 152 -5.56 -0.36 17.62
CA ALA A 152 -5.97 -1.65 17.10
C ALA A 152 -6.75 -1.53 15.78
N ILE A 153 -7.63 -0.52 15.63
CA ILE A 153 -8.34 -0.23 14.37
C ILE A 153 -7.34 0.06 13.25
N CYS A 154 -6.35 0.91 13.51
CA CYS A 154 -5.34 1.29 12.52
C CYS A 154 -4.51 0.07 12.06
N LEU A 155 -3.93 -0.68 13.01
CA LEU A 155 -3.08 -1.82 12.70
C LEU A 155 -3.87 -2.99 12.07
N TYR A 156 -5.10 -3.25 12.53
CA TYR A 156 -5.98 -4.23 11.90
C TYR A 156 -6.29 -3.86 10.44
N THR A 157 -6.52 -2.58 10.16
CA THR A 157 -6.77 -2.11 8.79
C THR A 157 -5.57 -2.39 7.88
N GLY A 158 -4.33 -2.09 8.34
CA GLY A 158 -3.12 -2.41 7.58
C GLY A 158 -3.04 -3.91 7.27
N ILE A 159 -3.20 -4.78 8.27
CA ILE A 159 -3.17 -6.23 8.09
C ILE A 159 -4.26 -6.69 7.09
N VAL A 160 -5.48 -6.19 7.22
CA VAL A 160 -6.61 -6.59 6.36
C VAL A 160 -6.38 -6.17 4.91
N THR A 161 -5.87 -4.96 4.68
CA THR A 161 -5.68 -4.46 3.32
C THR A 161 -4.55 -5.20 2.61
N ASP A 162 -3.42 -5.43 3.26
CA ASP A 162 -2.25 -6.06 2.64
C ASP A 162 -2.38 -7.58 2.49
N THR A 163 -3.24 -8.21 3.29
CA THR A 163 -3.63 -9.62 3.12
C THR A 163 -4.80 -9.83 2.16
N GLY A 164 -5.35 -8.74 1.59
CA GLY A 164 -6.57 -8.80 0.79
C GLY A 164 -7.73 -9.45 1.54
N CYS A 165 -7.94 -9.05 2.79
CA CYS A 165 -8.89 -9.66 3.71
C CYS A 165 -8.57 -11.14 4.00
N PHE A 166 -7.32 -11.43 4.34
CA PHE A 166 -6.81 -12.76 4.72
C PHE A 166 -6.86 -13.83 3.62
N LYS A 167 -7.03 -13.44 2.36
CA LYS A 167 -7.10 -14.39 1.25
C LYS A 167 -5.78 -14.58 0.50
N PHE A 168 -4.78 -13.69 0.71
CA PHE A 168 -3.50 -13.80 0.03
C PHE A 168 -2.55 -14.75 0.74
N SER A 169 -1.54 -15.25 0.01
CA SER A 169 -0.59 -16.25 0.50
C SER A 169 0.36 -15.74 1.59
N ASN A 170 0.44 -14.43 1.81
CA ASN A 170 1.16 -13.81 2.92
C ASN A 170 0.43 -13.93 4.26
N THR A 171 -0.83 -14.37 4.29
CA THR A 171 -1.59 -14.63 5.51
C THR A 171 -1.03 -15.87 6.23
N THR A 172 -0.50 -15.68 7.43
CA THR A 172 0.12 -16.73 8.26
C THR A 172 -0.68 -16.96 9.53
N GLN A 173 -0.28 -17.98 10.34
CA GLN A 173 -0.82 -18.17 11.67
C GLN A 173 -0.62 -16.93 12.54
N ARG A 174 0.58 -16.33 12.54
CA ARG A 174 0.90 -15.09 13.28
C ARG A 174 -0.03 -13.93 12.87
N THR A 175 -0.29 -13.79 11.58
CA THR A 175 -1.23 -12.78 11.06
C THR A 175 -2.60 -12.94 11.69
N MET A 176 -3.14 -14.17 11.75
CA MET A 176 -4.46 -14.46 12.33
C MET A 176 -4.47 -14.26 13.85
N GLU A 177 -3.41 -14.64 14.55
CA GLU A 177 -3.26 -14.42 15.99
C GLU A 177 -3.27 -12.92 16.32
N PHE A 178 -2.52 -12.12 15.58
CA PHE A 178 -2.45 -10.67 15.78
C PHE A 178 -3.77 -9.98 15.39
N ALA A 179 -4.41 -10.40 14.30
CA ALA A 179 -5.74 -9.93 13.95
C ALA A 179 -6.76 -10.27 15.06
N GLY A 180 -6.74 -11.49 15.60
CA GLY A 180 -7.56 -11.89 16.74
C GLY A 180 -7.30 -11.05 17.99
N LYS A 181 -6.04 -10.69 18.26
CA LYS A 181 -5.68 -9.79 19.34
C LYS A 181 -6.31 -8.39 19.13
N MET A 182 -6.27 -7.83 17.90
CA MET A 182 -6.89 -6.54 17.61
C MET A 182 -8.42 -6.61 17.81
N ILE A 183 -9.05 -7.71 17.40
CA ILE A 183 -10.50 -7.94 17.63
C ILE A 183 -10.80 -7.96 19.14
N SER A 184 -9.97 -8.61 19.95
CA SER A 184 -10.15 -8.63 21.43
C SER A 184 -10.05 -7.24 22.07
N LEU A 185 -9.40 -6.28 21.38
CA LEU A 185 -9.30 -4.87 21.78
C LEU A 185 -10.45 -4.00 21.25
N GLY A 186 -11.47 -4.61 20.65
CA GLY A 186 -12.70 -3.95 20.26
C GLY A 186 -12.77 -3.52 18.78
N VAL A 187 -11.91 -4.08 17.91
CA VAL A 187 -12.07 -3.91 16.47
C VAL A 187 -13.27 -4.72 15.99
N ASN A 188 -14.09 -4.11 15.15
CA ASN A 188 -15.19 -4.80 14.46
C ASN A 188 -14.75 -5.13 13.03
N PRO A 189 -14.47 -6.41 12.70
CA PRO A 189 -14.02 -6.82 11.37
C PRO A 189 -14.99 -6.45 10.25
N SER A 190 -16.31 -6.59 10.50
CA SER A 190 -17.33 -6.26 9.50
C SER A 190 -17.32 -4.77 9.16
N GLU A 191 -17.17 -3.90 10.17
CA GLU A 191 -17.09 -2.45 9.96
C GLU A 191 -15.87 -2.07 9.14
N ILE A 192 -14.69 -2.65 9.45
CA ILE A 192 -13.46 -2.39 8.68
C ILE A 192 -13.61 -2.90 7.25
N TYR A 193 -14.16 -4.11 7.06
CA TYR A 193 -14.40 -4.67 5.73
C TYR A 193 -15.30 -3.77 4.87
N GLN A 194 -16.43 -3.33 5.43
CA GLN A 194 -17.35 -2.43 4.73
C GLN A 194 -16.67 -1.14 4.30
N LYS A 195 -15.88 -0.52 5.18
CA LYS A 195 -15.17 0.73 4.88
C LYS A 195 -14.08 0.56 3.83
N CYS A 196 -13.35 -0.54 3.85
CA CYS A 196 -12.24 -0.79 2.90
C CYS A 196 -12.71 -1.33 1.54
N TYR A 197 -13.78 -2.15 1.51
CA TYR A 197 -14.12 -2.94 0.32
C TYR A 197 -15.55 -2.75 -0.19
N GLU A 198 -16.45 -2.17 0.59
CA GLU A 198 -17.85 -1.95 0.21
C GLU A 198 -18.24 -0.46 0.17
N SER A 199 -17.26 0.42 -0.03
CA SER A 199 -17.44 1.88 -0.12
C SER A 199 -17.42 2.41 -1.56
N ASN A 200 -17.59 1.54 -2.56
CA ASN A 200 -17.54 1.91 -3.96
C ASN A 200 -18.72 2.81 -4.36
N SER A 201 -18.46 3.87 -5.11
CA SER A 201 -19.52 4.69 -5.68
C SER A 201 -20.32 3.91 -6.74
N LYS A 202 -21.61 4.28 -6.93
CA LYS A 202 -22.44 3.70 -8.00
C LYS A 202 -21.75 3.82 -9.37
N ASN A 203 -21.12 4.96 -9.62
CA ASN A 203 -20.45 5.22 -10.89
C ASN A 203 -19.23 4.30 -11.09
N MET A 204 -18.46 4.03 -10.03
CA MET A 204 -17.36 3.06 -10.06
C MET A 204 -17.85 1.65 -10.40
N VAL A 205 -18.94 1.19 -9.76
CA VAL A 205 -19.52 -0.14 -10.04
C VAL A 205 -19.98 -0.26 -11.49
N LEU A 206 -20.68 0.76 -12.01
CA LEU A 206 -21.14 0.79 -13.40
C LEU A 206 -19.97 0.84 -14.38
N PHE A 207 -18.94 1.63 -14.08
CA PHE A 207 -17.72 1.71 -14.87
C PHE A 207 -16.98 0.37 -14.92
N GLN A 208 -16.81 -0.30 -13.79
CA GLN A 208 -16.15 -1.60 -13.74
C GLN A 208 -16.94 -2.66 -14.50
N SER A 209 -18.27 -2.65 -14.40
CA SER A 209 -19.13 -3.54 -15.21
C SER A 209 -18.95 -3.29 -16.71
N TYR A 210 -18.86 -2.02 -17.13
CA TYR A 210 -18.56 -1.66 -18.51
C TYR A 210 -17.18 -2.17 -18.96
N CYS A 211 -16.14 -2.01 -18.13
CA CYS A 211 -14.78 -2.49 -18.43
C CYS A 211 -14.71 -4.02 -18.50
N ILE A 212 -15.40 -4.73 -17.60
CA ILE A 212 -15.48 -6.20 -17.61
C ILE A 212 -16.18 -6.69 -18.88
N ASN A 213 -17.24 -6.03 -19.31
CA ASN A 213 -17.97 -6.39 -20.53
C ASN A 213 -17.12 -6.16 -21.82
N LYS A 214 -16.13 -5.28 -21.76
CA LYS A 214 -15.16 -5.03 -22.84
C LYS A 214 -13.89 -5.88 -22.73
N ALA A 215 -13.76 -6.70 -21.68
CA ALA A 215 -12.56 -7.50 -21.47
C ALA A 215 -12.30 -8.44 -22.65
N LYS A 216 -11.03 -8.59 -22.97
CA LYS A 216 -10.52 -9.50 -23.98
C LYS A 216 -9.75 -10.64 -23.32
N PHE A 217 -9.72 -11.77 -23.97
CA PHE A 217 -9.06 -12.98 -23.50
C PHE A 217 -8.08 -13.49 -24.56
N SER A 218 -7.01 -14.18 -24.12
CA SER A 218 -6.17 -14.97 -25.01
C SER A 218 -6.95 -16.18 -25.55
N GLU A 219 -6.43 -16.83 -26.63
CA GLU A 219 -7.10 -17.98 -27.26
C GLU A 219 -7.37 -19.14 -26.28
N ASP A 220 -6.53 -19.28 -25.25
CA ASP A 220 -6.66 -20.32 -24.21
C ASP A 220 -7.32 -19.82 -22.92
N ASP A 221 -7.88 -18.61 -22.91
CA ASP A 221 -8.50 -17.91 -21.79
C ASP A 221 -7.59 -17.71 -20.55
N LYS A 222 -6.29 -17.99 -20.69
CA LYS A 222 -5.34 -17.85 -19.55
C LYS A 222 -4.94 -16.42 -19.26
N ILE A 223 -5.10 -15.52 -20.22
CA ILE A 223 -4.84 -14.09 -20.03
C ILE A 223 -6.12 -13.32 -20.27
N ALA A 224 -6.55 -12.52 -19.27
CA ALA A 224 -7.66 -11.59 -19.38
C ALA A 224 -7.18 -10.15 -19.26
N TYR A 225 -7.69 -9.24 -20.09
CA TYR A 225 -7.31 -7.84 -19.99
C TYR A 225 -8.42 -6.90 -20.47
N THR A 226 -8.33 -5.65 -20.00
CA THR A 226 -9.18 -4.57 -20.51
C THR A 226 -8.37 -3.29 -20.66
N ILE A 227 -8.79 -2.42 -21.57
CA ILE A 227 -8.23 -1.10 -21.78
C ILE A 227 -9.20 -0.05 -21.24
N VAL A 228 -8.67 0.87 -20.46
CA VAL A 228 -9.38 2.01 -19.89
C VAL A 228 -8.85 3.29 -20.54
N TYR A 229 -9.68 3.93 -21.35
CA TYR A 229 -9.37 5.23 -21.95
C TYR A 229 -9.83 6.38 -21.04
N LYS A 230 -9.21 7.54 -21.16
CA LYS A 230 -9.65 8.75 -20.45
C LYS A 230 -11.11 9.08 -20.70
N LYS A 231 -11.56 8.99 -21.96
CA LYS A 231 -12.96 9.19 -22.35
C LYS A 231 -13.94 8.24 -21.66
N ASP A 232 -13.50 7.03 -21.31
CA ASP A 232 -14.34 6.07 -20.58
C ASP A 232 -14.54 6.54 -19.14
N LEU A 233 -13.49 7.05 -18.48
CA LEU A 233 -13.57 7.63 -17.13
C LEU A 233 -14.45 8.88 -17.08
N GLU A 234 -14.30 9.78 -18.06
CA GLU A 234 -15.10 11.00 -18.18
C GLU A 234 -16.60 10.67 -18.35
N LYS A 235 -16.91 9.66 -19.18
CA LYS A 235 -18.29 9.18 -19.40
C LYS A 235 -18.99 8.75 -18.10
N PHE A 236 -18.25 8.22 -17.13
CA PHE A 236 -18.78 7.74 -15.86
C PHE A 236 -18.58 8.74 -14.72
N HIS A 237 -18.11 9.97 -15.00
CA HIS A 237 -17.97 11.04 -14.00
C HIS A 237 -17.16 10.61 -12.77
N ASN A 238 -15.93 10.15 -12.99
CA ASN A 238 -15.09 9.59 -11.93
C ASN A 238 -14.66 10.59 -10.86
N ASN A 239 -14.80 11.90 -11.09
CA ASN A 239 -14.54 12.97 -10.10
C ASN A 239 -13.24 12.83 -9.31
N GLY A 240 -12.20 12.26 -9.93
CA GLY A 240 -10.90 12.01 -9.28
C GLY A 240 -10.78 10.66 -8.55
N GLU A 241 -11.85 9.87 -8.42
CA GLU A 241 -11.78 8.51 -7.89
C GLU A 241 -11.03 7.56 -8.85
N ASP A 242 -10.25 6.62 -8.33
CA ASP A 242 -9.64 5.57 -9.17
C ASP A 242 -10.61 4.41 -9.39
N PHE A 243 -11.43 4.54 -10.44
CA PHE A 243 -12.40 3.51 -10.81
C PHE A 243 -11.78 2.18 -11.28
N THR A 244 -10.44 2.13 -11.45
CA THR A 244 -9.75 0.90 -11.87
C THR A 244 -9.30 0.02 -10.71
N ASP A 245 -9.42 0.50 -9.47
CA ASP A 245 -9.07 -0.27 -8.28
C ASP A 245 -9.94 -1.54 -8.16
N GLY A 246 -9.33 -2.68 -7.86
CA GLY A 246 -9.99 -3.98 -7.78
C GLY A 246 -10.45 -4.59 -9.12
N LEU A 247 -10.34 -3.87 -10.25
CA LEU A 247 -10.79 -4.37 -11.56
C LEU A 247 -9.93 -5.54 -12.06
N THR A 248 -8.62 -5.47 -11.83
CA THR A 248 -7.68 -6.52 -12.22
C THR A 248 -7.94 -7.82 -11.44
N GLU A 249 -8.28 -7.71 -10.17
CA GLU A 249 -8.62 -8.83 -9.29
C GLU A 249 -9.90 -9.54 -9.77
N LYS A 250 -10.90 -8.77 -10.22
CA LYS A 250 -12.15 -9.33 -10.78
C LYS A 250 -11.88 -10.14 -12.04
N LEU A 251 -11.00 -9.67 -12.93
CA LEU A 251 -10.60 -10.43 -14.11
C LEU A 251 -9.78 -11.66 -13.74
N ARG A 252 -8.85 -11.56 -12.77
CA ARG A 252 -8.07 -12.70 -12.29
C ARG A 252 -8.94 -13.77 -11.61
N ALA A 253 -10.08 -13.39 -11.03
CA ALA A 253 -10.99 -14.32 -10.35
C ALA A 253 -11.67 -15.31 -11.32
N ILE A 254 -11.61 -15.09 -12.63
CA ILE A 254 -12.11 -16.04 -13.63
C ILE A 254 -11.30 -17.34 -13.54
N VAL A 255 -11.97 -18.49 -13.54
CA VAL A 255 -11.36 -19.80 -13.29
C VAL A 255 -10.21 -20.10 -14.24
N SER A 256 -10.41 -19.89 -15.54
CA SER A 256 -9.40 -20.14 -16.60
C SER A 256 -8.25 -19.15 -16.59
N THR A 257 -8.45 -17.95 -16.05
CA THR A 257 -7.47 -16.86 -16.12
C THR A 257 -6.33 -17.05 -15.13
N GLU A 258 -5.11 -17.13 -15.65
CA GLU A 258 -3.85 -17.18 -14.89
C GLU A 258 -3.30 -15.77 -14.63
N VAL A 259 -3.30 -14.93 -15.68
CA VAL A 259 -2.81 -13.55 -15.61
C VAL A 259 -3.92 -12.60 -16.04
N ALA A 260 -4.15 -11.56 -15.24
CA ALA A 260 -5.05 -10.47 -15.59
C ALA A 260 -4.34 -9.13 -15.55
N PHE A 261 -4.65 -8.23 -16.49
CA PHE A 261 -4.13 -6.87 -16.44
C PHE A 261 -5.10 -5.82 -16.96
N VAL A 262 -4.94 -4.61 -16.45
CA VAL A 262 -5.65 -3.41 -16.90
C VAL A 262 -4.63 -2.42 -17.44
N VAL A 263 -4.87 -1.93 -18.64
CA VAL A 263 -4.06 -0.87 -19.27
C VAL A 263 -4.86 0.43 -19.24
N LYS A 264 -4.40 1.42 -18.47
CA LYS A 264 -5.04 2.73 -18.32
C LYS A 264 -4.28 3.77 -19.12
N GLU A 265 -4.96 4.44 -20.03
CA GLU A 265 -4.42 5.57 -20.79
C GLU A 265 -4.03 6.72 -19.84
N LEU A 266 -2.75 7.12 -19.84
CA LEU A 266 -2.29 8.35 -19.19
C LEU A 266 -2.27 9.52 -20.18
N ASN A 267 -1.86 9.25 -21.42
CA ASN A 267 -1.91 10.15 -22.57
C ASN A 267 -1.77 9.32 -23.86
N SER A 268 -1.73 9.97 -25.02
CA SER A 268 -1.64 9.30 -26.33
C SER A 268 -0.42 8.39 -26.53
N SER A 269 0.63 8.55 -25.72
CA SER A 269 1.91 7.83 -25.85
C SER A 269 2.38 7.14 -24.55
N THR A 270 1.53 7.13 -23.51
CA THR A 270 1.91 6.56 -22.20
C THR A 270 0.72 5.90 -21.55
N SER A 271 0.93 4.70 -21.04
CA SER A 271 -0.08 3.89 -20.38
C SER A 271 0.41 3.39 -19.01
N LYS A 272 -0.46 3.39 -18.00
CA LYS A 272 -0.24 2.72 -16.71
C LYS A 272 -0.81 1.33 -16.77
N VAL A 273 -0.07 0.37 -16.27
CA VAL A 273 -0.46 -1.05 -16.21
C VAL A 273 -0.58 -1.48 -14.76
N SER A 274 -1.67 -2.16 -14.45
CA SER A 274 -1.84 -2.95 -13.23
C SER A 274 -2.02 -4.41 -13.64
N ILE A 275 -1.22 -5.32 -13.07
CA ILE A 275 -1.20 -6.74 -13.44
C ILE A 275 -1.26 -7.61 -12.19
N ARG A 276 -1.98 -8.72 -12.28
CA ARG A 276 -2.13 -9.74 -11.25
C ARG A 276 -1.99 -11.13 -11.84
N SER A 277 -1.45 -12.06 -11.06
CA SER A 277 -1.32 -13.47 -11.46
C SER A 277 -1.78 -14.40 -10.34
N LYS A 278 -2.10 -15.65 -10.69
CA LYS A 278 -2.34 -16.71 -9.71
C LYS A 278 -1.05 -17.40 -9.27
N SER A 279 -0.09 -17.58 -10.18
CA SER A 279 1.17 -18.29 -9.89
C SER A 279 2.40 -17.69 -10.57
N LYS A 280 2.22 -17.01 -11.70
CA LYS A 280 3.32 -16.50 -12.52
C LYS A 280 3.97 -15.27 -11.88
N ASP A 281 5.30 -15.18 -11.97
CA ASP A 281 6.07 -14.03 -11.48
C ASP A 281 5.94 -12.83 -12.43
N ILE A 282 4.95 -11.99 -12.13
CA ILE A 282 4.66 -10.79 -12.94
C ILE A 282 5.46 -9.55 -12.52
N ALA A 283 6.17 -9.60 -11.39
CA ALA A 283 7.13 -8.55 -11.05
C ALA A 283 8.26 -8.48 -12.09
N LYS A 284 8.74 -9.64 -12.57
CA LYS A 284 9.72 -9.73 -13.66
C LYS A 284 9.19 -9.14 -14.97
N VAL A 285 7.92 -9.41 -15.30
CA VAL A 285 7.27 -8.83 -16.48
C VAL A 285 7.27 -7.30 -16.40
N CYS A 286 6.88 -6.74 -15.25
CA CYS A 286 6.86 -5.29 -15.06
C CYS A 286 8.26 -4.67 -15.03
N SER A 287 9.28 -5.38 -14.52
CA SER A 287 10.66 -4.91 -14.49
C SER A 287 11.23 -4.66 -15.89
N ALA A 288 10.81 -5.43 -16.91
CA ALA A 288 11.18 -5.19 -18.29
C ALA A 288 10.75 -3.82 -18.83
N PHE A 289 9.77 -3.18 -18.16
CA PHE A 289 9.27 -1.84 -18.47
C PHE A 289 9.64 -0.78 -17.43
N GLY A 290 10.62 -1.07 -16.55
CA GLY A 290 11.01 -0.17 -15.47
C GLY A 290 9.99 -0.08 -14.33
N GLY A 291 9.05 -1.02 -14.27
CA GLY A 291 8.08 -1.17 -13.18
C GLY A 291 8.54 -2.18 -12.12
N GLY A 292 7.61 -2.61 -11.26
CA GLY A 292 7.92 -3.57 -10.19
C GLY A 292 6.68 -3.91 -9.37
N GLY A 293 6.90 -4.57 -8.25
CA GLY A 293 5.88 -5.04 -7.33
C GLY A 293 6.22 -6.40 -6.74
N HIS A 294 5.22 -7.04 -6.17
CA HIS A 294 5.33 -8.41 -5.67
C HIS A 294 5.17 -9.44 -6.80
N LYS A 295 5.61 -10.67 -6.55
CA LYS A 295 5.55 -11.79 -7.49
C LYS A 295 4.19 -11.93 -8.19
N LEU A 296 3.08 -11.77 -7.46
CA LEU A 296 1.71 -11.97 -7.95
C LEU A 296 0.92 -10.66 -8.17
N ALA A 297 1.50 -9.50 -7.85
CA ALA A 297 0.87 -8.19 -7.97
C ALA A 297 1.91 -7.13 -8.34
N ALA A 298 1.86 -6.60 -9.56
CA ALA A 298 2.84 -5.64 -10.04
C ALA A 298 2.21 -4.56 -10.93
N GLY A 299 2.98 -3.52 -11.24
CA GLY A 299 2.58 -2.46 -12.14
C GLY A 299 3.77 -1.84 -12.87
N ALA A 300 3.47 -1.17 -13.98
CA ALA A 300 4.45 -0.45 -14.77
C ALA A 300 3.83 0.76 -15.47
N VAL A 301 4.68 1.70 -15.87
CA VAL A 301 4.30 2.77 -16.80
C VAL A 301 5.03 2.51 -18.12
N ILE A 302 4.26 2.21 -19.16
CA ILE A 302 4.79 1.88 -20.48
C ILE A 302 4.68 3.11 -21.39
N LYS A 303 5.78 3.49 -22.03
CA LYS A 303 5.83 4.59 -23.01
C LYS A 303 5.26 4.13 -24.35
N ALA A 304 3.97 3.83 -24.38
CA ALA A 304 3.24 3.39 -25.56
C ALA A 304 1.74 3.75 -25.41
N ALA A 305 1.04 3.89 -26.55
CA ALA A 305 -0.42 3.94 -26.59
C ALA A 305 -1.02 2.65 -26.03
N PRO A 306 -2.26 2.66 -25.51
CA PRO A 306 -2.83 1.52 -24.80
C PRO A 306 -2.81 0.20 -25.58
N GLU A 307 -3.12 0.20 -26.85
CA GLU A 307 -3.14 -1.00 -27.70
C GLU A 307 -1.74 -1.58 -27.85
N HIS A 308 -0.74 -0.72 -28.11
CA HIS A 308 0.64 -1.17 -28.25
C HIS A 308 1.22 -1.62 -26.89
N ALA A 309 0.82 -1.01 -25.77
CA ALA A 309 1.18 -1.48 -24.44
C ALA A 309 0.64 -2.89 -24.16
N VAL A 310 -0.59 -3.20 -24.62
CA VAL A 310 -1.14 -4.57 -24.56
C VAL A 310 -0.29 -5.55 -25.35
N GLU A 311 0.09 -5.23 -26.60
CA GLU A 311 0.93 -6.11 -27.43
C GLU A 311 2.28 -6.41 -26.76
N LEU A 312 2.93 -5.37 -26.22
CA LEU A 312 4.21 -5.52 -25.51
C LEU A 312 4.07 -6.41 -24.27
N LEU A 313 3.00 -6.21 -23.48
CA LEU A 313 2.72 -7.03 -22.29
C LEU A 313 2.44 -8.49 -22.65
N LEU A 314 1.59 -8.76 -23.64
CA LEU A 314 1.27 -10.12 -24.08
C LEU A 314 2.53 -10.86 -24.53
N LYS A 315 3.44 -10.17 -25.25
CA LYS A 315 4.73 -10.71 -25.67
C LYS A 315 5.60 -11.06 -24.47
N GLU A 316 5.72 -10.12 -23.51
CA GLU A 316 6.59 -10.31 -22.34
C GLU A 316 6.03 -11.39 -21.39
N ILE A 317 4.71 -11.46 -21.18
CA ILE A 317 4.06 -12.52 -20.41
C ILE A 317 4.32 -13.92 -21.02
N LYS A 318 4.34 -14.04 -22.37
CA LYS A 318 4.64 -15.30 -23.04
C LYS A 318 6.12 -15.69 -22.90
N ASN A 319 7.03 -14.73 -22.90
CA ASN A 319 8.47 -14.95 -22.81
C ASN A 319 8.94 -15.25 -21.37
N SER A 320 8.26 -14.71 -20.36
CA SER A 320 8.59 -14.96 -18.96
C SER A 320 8.14 -16.38 -18.56
N LYS A 321 9.13 -17.23 -18.27
CA LYS A 321 8.93 -18.61 -17.79
C LYS A 321 8.57 -18.64 -16.31
#